data_486b8e0c4edd4cb6d2a75f34d98057e5
#
_entry.id   486b8e0c4edd4cb6d2a75f34d98057e5
#
_cell.length_a   1.000
_cell.length_b   1.000
_cell.length_c   1.000
_cell.angle_alpha   90.00
_cell.angle_beta   90.00
_cell.angle_gamma   90.00
#
_symmetry.space_group_name_H-M   'P 1'
#
loop_
_entity.id
_entity.type
_entity.pdbx_description
1 polymer ?
#
loop_
_entity_poly.entity_id
_entity_poly.type
_entity_poly.pdbx_seq_one_letter_code
_entity_poly.pdbx_strand_id
1 'polypeptide(L)'
;MSIRVGVVGAAGYVGSEMCRWVLAHPDMTLSMAVSRSRVGKPLSSAVPALLGATDLCFSGFEPEALCALDVVILATPHGAAAGLAAQLSDAPVLLDCSRDHRHAVGWVFGQPEWHAEQLVGAKRIAAPGCFATALMLSAAPFVDAGVVAGDIQVVAATGSTGSGASASAATHHPERFVNLKAYKVLTHQHVPEVLTFLAGLGAQPTVNFVPWSAPVDRGIFATSFIPMARGTDAASVVEAAYRNRRFIRLRDGTPQLRHVRGTAFCDISVHQDGDTAVVLAAIDNLGRGAAAQAMQALNLALGLREDAAIGVFAATP
;
A
#
# COMPACT_ATOMS: atom_id res chain seq x y z
N MET A 1 -11.45 -14.81 -21.50
CA MET A 1 -12.20 -15.20 -20.28
C MET A 1 -11.85 -14.19 -19.20
N SER A 2 -12.85 -13.75 -18.40
CA SER A 2 -12.58 -12.82 -17.29
C SER A 2 -11.96 -13.57 -16.10
N ILE A 3 -10.99 -12.95 -15.45
CA ILE A 3 -10.30 -13.48 -14.26
C ILE A 3 -11.25 -13.37 -13.05
N ARG A 4 -11.58 -14.49 -12.42
CA ARG A 4 -12.50 -14.54 -11.28
C ARG A 4 -11.75 -14.26 -9.98
N VAL A 5 -12.21 -13.25 -9.25
CA VAL A 5 -11.53 -12.75 -8.04
C VAL A 5 -12.42 -12.90 -6.81
N GLY A 6 -11.85 -13.43 -5.73
CA GLY A 6 -12.43 -13.45 -4.41
C GLY A 6 -11.71 -12.48 -3.47
N VAL A 7 -12.46 -11.70 -2.67
CA VAL A 7 -11.90 -10.77 -1.68
C VAL A 7 -12.34 -11.19 -0.28
N VAL A 8 -11.40 -11.63 0.55
CA VAL A 8 -11.63 -11.99 1.95
C VAL A 8 -11.36 -10.77 2.85
N GLY A 9 -12.33 -10.39 3.66
CA GLY A 9 -12.30 -9.15 4.43
C GLY A 9 -12.87 -7.95 3.66
N ALA A 10 -13.73 -8.20 2.68
CA ALA A 10 -14.29 -7.22 1.75
C ALA A 10 -15.05 -6.05 2.41
N ALA A 11 -15.51 -6.19 3.65
CA ALA A 11 -16.19 -5.12 4.39
C ALA A 11 -15.24 -4.13 5.10
N GLY A 12 -13.93 -4.40 5.14
CA GLY A 12 -12.90 -3.50 5.66
C GLY A 12 -12.49 -2.42 4.63
N TYR A 13 -11.76 -1.39 5.04
CA TYR A 13 -11.35 -0.31 4.12
C TYR A 13 -10.49 -0.81 2.95
N VAL A 14 -9.46 -1.62 3.21
CA VAL A 14 -8.63 -2.17 2.12
C VAL A 14 -9.44 -3.12 1.25
N GLY A 15 -10.24 -4.01 1.86
CA GLY A 15 -11.08 -4.96 1.12
C GLY A 15 -12.12 -4.27 0.24
N SER A 16 -12.76 -3.19 0.73
CA SER A 16 -13.71 -2.41 -0.06
C SER A 16 -13.04 -1.66 -1.22
N GLU A 17 -11.83 -1.14 -1.01
CA GLU A 17 -11.05 -0.55 -2.10
C GLU A 17 -10.64 -1.61 -3.13
N MET A 18 -10.24 -2.82 -2.71
CA MET A 18 -9.96 -3.92 -3.64
C MET A 18 -11.21 -4.32 -4.44
N CYS A 19 -12.37 -4.44 -3.79
CA CYS A 19 -13.64 -4.69 -4.50
C CYS A 19 -13.91 -3.61 -5.56
N ARG A 20 -13.71 -2.32 -5.22
CA ARG A 20 -13.90 -1.21 -6.14
C ARG A 20 -12.96 -1.30 -7.36
N TRP A 21 -11.68 -1.63 -7.15
CA TRP A 21 -10.72 -1.79 -8.24
C TRP A 21 -11.04 -3.01 -9.12
N VAL A 22 -11.42 -4.15 -8.51
CA VAL A 22 -11.82 -5.36 -9.26
C VAL A 22 -13.07 -5.11 -10.08
N LEU A 23 -14.08 -4.43 -9.54
CA LEU A 23 -15.32 -4.08 -10.27
C LEU A 23 -15.07 -3.14 -11.45
N ALA A 24 -14.05 -2.29 -11.38
CA ALA A 24 -13.66 -1.38 -12.44
C ALA A 24 -12.70 -2.02 -13.47
N HIS A 25 -12.23 -3.25 -13.22
CA HIS A 25 -11.19 -3.87 -14.03
C HIS A 25 -11.77 -4.50 -15.31
N PRO A 26 -11.22 -4.19 -16.52
CA PRO A 26 -11.75 -4.71 -17.77
C PRO A 26 -11.62 -6.24 -17.90
N ASP A 27 -10.62 -6.85 -17.26
CA ASP A 27 -10.28 -8.27 -17.39
C ASP A 27 -10.63 -9.10 -16.16
N MET A 28 -11.20 -8.49 -15.10
CA MET A 28 -11.54 -9.18 -13.84
C MET A 28 -13.03 -9.15 -13.54
N THR A 29 -13.49 -10.13 -12.79
CA THR A 29 -14.85 -10.20 -12.25
C THR A 29 -14.79 -10.46 -10.74
N LEU A 30 -15.42 -9.61 -9.93
CA LEU A 30 -15.59 -9.86 -8.50
C LEU A 30 -16.61 -10.98 -8.32
N SER A 31 -16.13 -12.21 -8.05
CA SER A 31 -16.97 -13.40 -7.93
C SER A 31 -17.41 -13.69 -6.49
N MET A 32 -16.56 -13.36 -5.52
CA MET A 32 -16.87 -13.54 -4.09
C MET A 32 -16.36 -12.36 -3.27
N ALA A 33 -17.22 -11.90 -2.35
CA ALA A 33 -16.85 -10.89 -1.34
C ALA A 33 -17.15 -11.46 0.04
N VAL A 34 -16.10 -11.80 0.79
CA VAL A 34 -16.23 -12.54 2.05
C VAL A 34 -16.21 -11.60 3.25
N SER A 35 -17.20 -11.76 4.13
CA SER A 35 -17.27 -11.05 5.43
C SER A 35 -17.93 -11.92 6.48
N ARG A 36 -17.31 -12.09 7.64
CA ARG A 36 -17.89 -12.88 8.75
C ARG A 36 -19.15 -12.25 9.33
N SER A 37 -19.25 -10.93 9.36
CA SER A 37 -20.33 -10.20 10.07
C SER A 37 -21.47 -9.76 9.15
N ARG A 38 -21.37 -9.97 7.83
CA ARG A 38 -22.33 -9.41 6.86
C ARG A 38 -22.84 -10.43 5.84
N VAL A 39 -22.71 -11.72 6.09
CA VAL A 39 -23.19 -12.79 5.19
C VAL A 39 -24.64 -12.55 4.78
N GLY A 40 -24.94 -12.68 3.50
CA GLY A 40 -26.26 -12.47 2.88
C GLY A 40 -26.67 -11.00 2.68
N LYS A 41 -25.89 -10.02 3.18
CA LYS A 41 -26.16 -8.59 2.95
C LYS A 41 -25.49 -8.12 1.67
N PRO A 42 -26.08 -7.19 0.90
CA PRO A 42 -25.44 -6.63 -0.30
C PRO A 42 -24.16 -5.88 0.06
N LEU A 43 -23.18 -5.84 -0.87
CA LEU A 43 -21.93 -5.11 -0.66
C LEU A 43 -22.15 -3.65 -0.29
N SER A 44 -23.15 -3.01 -0.88
CA SER A 44 -23.54 -1.64 -0.58
C SER A 44 -23.92 -1.40 0.89
N SER A 45 -24.28 -2.46 1.64
CA SER A 45 -24.54 -2.35 3.10
C SER A 45 -23.31 -1.99 3.93
N ALA A 46 -22.10 -2.27 3.43
CA ALA A 46 -20.83 -1.89 4.06
C ALA A 46 -20.15 -0.76 3.29
N VAL A 47 -20.35 -0.70 1.98
CA VAL A 47 -19.72 0.25 1.07
C VAL A 47 -20.81 0.93 0.24
N PRO A 48 -21.52 1.95 0.78
CA PRO A 48 -22.65 2.59 0.11
C PRO A 48 -22.33 3.13 -1.29
N ALA A 49 -21.06 3.50 -1.53
CA ALA A 49 -20.58 3.94 -2.84
C ALA A 49 -20.64 2.87 -3.95
N LEU A 50 -20.86 1.60 -3.60
CA LEU A 50 -21.05 0.51 -4.57
C LEU A 50 -22.52 0.22 -4.87
N LEU A 51 -23.45 1.02 -4.36
CA LEU A 51 -24.87 0.90 -4.70
C LEU A 51 -25.07 1.15 -6.21
N GLY A 52 -25.71 0.19 -6.89
CA GLY A 52 -25.89 0.23 -8.34
C GLY A 52 -24.66 -0.20 -9.17
N ALA A 53 -23.51 -0.41 -8.56
CA ALA A 53 -22.33 -0.95 -9.25
C ALA A 53 -22.30 -2.48 -9.25
N THR A 54 -22.93 -3.12 -8.27
CA THR A 54 -23.04 -4.57 -8.17
C THR A 54 -24.18 -4.98 -7.24
N ASP A 55 -24.83 -6.10 -7.54
CA ASP A 55 -25.82 -6.75 -6.71
C ASP A 55 -25.22 -7.87 -5.83
N LEU A 56 -23.89 -8.04 -5.85
CA LEU A 56 -23.20 -9.08 -5.10
C LEU A 56 -23.45 -8.91 -3.59
N CYS A 57 -23.79 -10.02 -2.95
CA CYS A 57 -23.93 -10.11 -1.50
C CYS A 57 -22.68 -10.71 -0.86
N PHE A 58 -22.41 -10.36 0.39
CA PHE A 58 -21.34 -10.98 1.15
C PHE A 58 -21.61 -12.46 1.39
N SER A 59 -20.58 -13.30 1.15
CA SER A 59 -20.55 -14.72 1.51
C SER A 59 -19.78 -14.98 2.80
N GLY A 60 -19.91 -16.21 3.31
CA GLY A 60 -19.03 -16.77 4.32
C GLY A 60 -17.65 -17.10 3.75
N PHE A 61 -16.75 -17.54 4.61
CA PHE A 61 -15.45 -18.06 4.19
C PHE A 61 -15.61 -19.54 3.79
N GLU A 62 -15.50 -19.82 2.53
CA GLU A 62 -15.65 -21.14 1.91
C GLU A 62 -14.36 -21.47 1.13
N PRO A 63 -13.40 -22.17 1.74
CA PRO A 63 -12.08 -22.39 1.14
C PRO A 63 -12.13 -23.07 -0.24
N GLU A 64 -12.95 -24.10 -0.39
CA GLU A 64 -13.09 -24.84 -1.66
C GLU A 64 -13.59 -23.93 -2.79
N ALA A 65 -14.62 -23.13 -2.52
CA ALA A 65 -15.18 -22.19 -3.48
C ALA A 65 -14.17 -21.08 -3.83
N LEU A 66 -13.39 -20.60 -2.86
CA LEU A 66 -12.34 -19.60 -3.06
C LEU A 66 -11.17 -20.18 -3.87
N CYS A 67 -10.72 -21.40 -3.61
CA CYS A 67 -9.66 -22.06 -4.36
C CYS A 67 -10.06 -22.37 -5.81
N ALA A 68 -11.35 -22.46 -6.12
CA ALA A 68 -11.85 -22.61 -7.49
C ALA A 68 -11.81 -21.30 -8.30
N LEU A 69 -11.46 -20.17 -7.69
CA LEU A 69 -11.27 -18.87 -8.36
C LEU A 69 -9.84 -18.74 -8.88
N ASP A 70 -9.62 -17.78 -9.78
CA ASP A 70 -8.30 -17.55 -10.38
C ASP A 70 -7.39 -16.74 -9.43
N VAL A 71 -7.98 -15.85 -8.62
CA VAL A 71 -7.29 -15.00 -7.64
C VAL A 71 -8.07 -14.92 -6.34
N VAL A 72 -7.36 -15.01 -5.20
CA VAL A 72 -7.91 -14.69 -3.88
C VAL A 72 -7.09 -13.58 -3.23
N ILE A 73 -7.77 -12.55 -2.73
CA ILE A 73 -7.19 -11.40 -2.04
C ILE A 73 -7.54 -11.46 -0.56
N LEU A 74 -6.54 -11.47 0.30
CA LEU A 74 -6.68 -11.41 1.75
C LEU A 74 -6.54 -9.96 2.22
N ALA A 75 -7.64 -9.31 2.56
CA ALA A 75 -7.70 -7.96 3.14
C ALA A 75 -8.18 -8.02 4.60
N THR A 76 -7.61 -8.94 5.36
CA THR A 76 -7.98 -9.26 6.74
C THR A 76 -7.08 -8.55 7.75
N PRO A 77 -7.49 -8.47 9.04
CA PRO A 77 -6.62 -7.94 10.08
C PRO A 77 -5.29 -8.71 10.17
N HIS A 78 -4.24 -8.02 10.59
CA HIS A 78 -2.93 -8.63 10.86
C HIS A 78 -3.06 -9.78 11.87
N GLY A 79 -2.31 -10.86 11.63
CA GLY A 79 -2.34 -12.09 12.42
C GLY A 79 -3.42 -13.10 12.02
N ALA A 80 -4.34 -12.72 11.10
CA ALA A 80 -5.40 -13.61 10.63
C ALA A 80 -5.11 -14.22 9.25
N ALA A 81 -4.32 -13.55 8.42
CA ALA A 81 -4.10 -13.97 7.04
C ALA A 81 -3.30 -15.27 6.92
N ALA A 82 -2.33 -15.50 7.81
CA ALA A 82 -1.52 -16.73 7.77
C ALA A 82 -2.37 -18.01 7.90
N GLY A 83 -3.31 -18.04 8.87
CA GLY A 83 -4.23 -19.18 9.04
C GLY A 83 -5.24 -19.35 7.91
N LEU A 84 -5.62 -18.24 7.24
CA LEU A 84 -6.50 -18.31 6.08
C LEU A 84 -5.73 -18.74 4.83
N ALA A 85 -4.51 -18.25 4.63
CA ALA A 85 -3.66 -18.62 3.52
C ALA A 85 -3.32 -20.12 3.51
N ALA A 86 -3.15 -20.72 4.69
CA ALA A 86 -2.93 -22.17 4.83
C ALA A 86 -4.13 -22.99 4.31
N GLN A 87 -5.35 -22.49 4.49
CA GLN A 87 -6.59 -23.13 3.98
C GLN A 87 -6.84 -22.85 2.50
N LEU A 88 -6.09 -21.92 1.90
CA LEU A 88 -6.15 -21.48 0.50
C LEU A 88 -4.88 -21.85 -0.28
N SER A 89 -4.16 -22.89 0.17
CA SER A 89 -2.90 -23.34 -0.47
C SER A 89 -3.07 -23.65 -1.95
N ASP A 90 -4.24 -24.15 -2.33
CA ASP A 90 -4.57 -24.56 -3.71
C ASP A 90 -5.05 -23.40 -4.60
N ALA A 91 -5.25 -22.20 -4.03
CA ALA A 91 -5.62 -21.03 -4.82
C ALA A 91 -4.51 -20.71 -5.85
N PRO A 92 -4.85 -20.51 -7.15
CA PRO A 92 -3.86 -20.28 -8.20
C PRO A 92 -3.00 -19.05 -7.93
N VAL A 93 -3.62 -17.92 -7.56
CA VAL A 93 -2.93 -16.69 -7.12
C VAL A 93 -3.51 -16.23 -5.79
N LEU A 94 -2.64 -15.96 -4.82
CA LEU A 94 -3.01 -15.43 -3.50
C LEU A 94 -2.25 -14.13 -3.22
N LEU A 95 -2.99 -13.07 -2.96
CA LEU A 95 -2.46 -11.76 -2.58
C LEU A 95 -2.85 -11.43 -1.15
N ASP A 96 -1.86 -11.14 -0.29
CA ASP A 96 -2.07 -10.74 1.11
C ASP A 96 -1.78 -9.26 1.32
N CYS A 97 -2.81 -8.51 1.74
CA CYS A 97 -2.68 -7.11 2.12
C CYS A 97 -2.32 -6.91 3.60
N SER A 98 -2.21 -7.99 4.38
CA SER A 98 -1.77 -7.93 5.78
C SER A 98 -0.24 -7.90 5.89
N ARG A 99 0.28 -7.89 7.11
CA ARG A 99 1.73 -8.00 7.35
C ARG A 99 2.24 -9.43 7.40
N ASP A 100 1.35 -10.43 7.41
CA ASP A 100 1.67 -11.78 7.87
C ASP A 100 2.66 -12.50 6.93
N HIS A 101 2.67 -12.15 5.63
CA HIS A 101 3.53 -12.80 4.64
C HIS A 101 4.63 -11.89 4.05
N ARG A 102 4.80 -10.65 4.53
CA ARG A 102 5.78 -9.69 3.95
C ARG A 102 7.24 -10.18 3.99
N HIS A 103 7.54 -11.07 4.91
CA HIS A 103 8.87 -11.67 5.06
C HIS A 103 8.85 -13.20 4.90
N ALA A 104 7.73 -13.76 4.43
CA ALA A 104 7.58 -15.21 4.31
C ALA A 104 8.27 -15.74 3.06
N VAL A 105 8.99 -16.85 3.21
CA VAL A 105 9.59 -17.56 2.08
C VAL A 105 8.51 -18.01 1.10
N GLY A 106 8.76 -17.83 -0.20
CA GLY A 106 7.82 -18.17 -1.26
C GLY A 106 6.77 -17.09 -1.58
N TRP A 107 6.81 -15.95 -0.86
CA TRP A 107 5.99 -14.78 -1.17
C TRP A 107 6.84 -13.69 -1.78
N VAL A 108 6.35 -13.09 -2.89
CA VAL A 108 6.98 -11.93 -3.52
C VAL A 108 6.48 -10.67 -2.83
N PHE A 109 7.41 -9.81 -2.41
CA PHE A 109 7.06 -8.53 -1.82
C PHE A 109 6.55 -7.57 -2.90
N GLY A 110 5.30 -7.13 -2.75
CA GLY A 110 4.53 -6.39 -3.75
C GLY A 110 4.87 -4.91 -3.84
N GLN A 111 6.16 -4.57 -4.03
CA GLN A 111 6.64 -3.20 -4.30
C GLN A 111 7.00 -3.09 -5.79
N PRO A 112 6.07 -2.70 -6.69
CA PRO A 112 6.24 -2.82 -8.14
C PRO A 112 7.42 -2.02 -8.70
N GLU A 113 7.77 -0.87 -8.14
CA GLU A 113 8.86 -0.04 -8.63
C GLU A 113 10.24 -0.72 -8.53
N TRP A 114 10.38 -1.69 -7.62
CA TRP A 114 11.64 -2.37 -7.33
C TRP A 114 11.60 -3.88 -7.63
N HIS A 115 10.40 -4.48 -7.61
CA HIS A 115 10.22 -5.93 -7.75
C HIS A 115 9.38 -6.32 -8.99
N ALA A 116 9.28 -5.45 -10.01
CA ALA A 116 8.44 -5.71 -11.17
C ALA A 116 8.74 -7.07 -11.83
N GLU A 117 10.02 -7.41 -11.99
CA GLU A 117 10.44 -8.68 -12.61
C GLU A 117 10.07 -9.90 -11.77
N GLN A 118 10.23 -9.82 -10.43
CA GLN A 118 9.87 -10.92 -9.54
C GLN A 118 8.35 -11.09 -9.42
N LEU A 119 7.59 -10.02 -9.67
CA LEU A 119 6.13 -10.08 -9.67
C LEU A 119 5.56 -10.79 -10.88
N VAL A 120 6.23 -10.78 -12.05
CA VAL A 120 5.74 -11.46 -13.24
C VAL A 120 5.58 -12.96 -12.98
N GLY A 121 4.34 -13.46 -13.10
CA GLY A 121 3.99 -14.87 -12.85
C GLY A 121 3.98 -15.28 -11.36
N ALA A 122 4.14 -14.34 -10.43
CA ALA A 122 4.10 -14.62 -8.99
C ALA A 122 2.73 -15.15 -8.57
N LYS A 123 2.72 -16.26 -7.84
CA LYS A 123 1.48 -16.87 -7.32
C LYS A 123 1.17 -16.49 -5.87
N ARG A 124 2.14 -15.96 -5.15
CA ARG A 124 2.03 -15.54 -3.75
C ARG A 124 2.62 -14.16 -3.62
N ILE A 125 1.79 -13.17 -3.30
CA ILE A 125 2.15 -11.75 -3.30
C ILE A 125 1.80 -11.15 -1.94
N ALA A 126 2.75 -10.48 -1.30
CA ALA A 126 2.55 -9.78 -0.03
C ALA A 126 2.63 -8.26 -0.25
N ALA A 127 1.50 -7.57 -0.11
CA ALA A 127 1.44 -6.13 -0.31
C ALA A 127 2.11 -5.37 0.86
N PRO A 128 2.90 -4.32 0.59
CA PRO A 128 3.55 -3.49 1.60
C PRO A 128 2.56 -2.75 2.51
N GLY A 129 3.03 -2.34 3.69
CA GLY A 129 2.30 -1.43 4.56
C GLY A 129 2.33 0.01 4.07
N CYS A 130 1.32 0.79 4.41
CA CYS A 130 1.15 2.13 3.87
C CYS A 130 2.30 3.10 4.23
N PHE A 131 2.75 3.13 5.48
CA PHE A 131 3.94 3.90 5.83
C PHE A 131 5.20 3.31 5.21
N ALA A 132 5.34 1.97 5.21
CA ALA A 132 6.49 1.33 4.59
C ALA A 132 6.63 1.75 3.13
N THR A 133 5.54 1.79 2.37
CA THR A 133 5.53 2.28 0.99
C THR A 133 6.10 3.70 0.87
N ALA A 134 5.63 4.65 1.69
CA ALA A 134 6.12 6.03 1.64
C ALA A 134 7.61 6.14 2.01
N LEU A 135 8.04 5.39 3.04
CA LEU A 135 9.42 5.40 3.51
C LEU A 135 10.37 4.73 2.49
N MET A 136 9.97 3.60 1.94
CA MET A 136 10.75 2.90 0.91
C MET A 136 10.89 3.76 -0.35
N LEU A 137 9.80 4.36 -0.84
CA LEU A 137 9.85 5.24 -2.00
C LEU A 137 10.68 6.51 -1.75
N SER A 138 10.83 6.95 -0.51
CA SER A 138 11.72 8.08 -0.18
C SER A 138 13.19 7.67 -0.11
N ALA A 139 13.51 6.50 0.46
CA ALA A 139 14.88 6.12 0.80
C ALA A 139 15.56 5.21 -0.24
N ALA A 140 14.79 4.39 -0.94
CA ALA A 140 15.32 3.38 -1.86
C ALA A 140 16.25 3.93 -2.95
N PRO A 141 15.99 5.07 -3.61
CA PRO A 141 16.90 5.62 -4.61
C PRO A 141 18.31 5.85 -4.09
N PHE A 142 18.43 6.35 -2.85
CA PHE A 142 19.72 6.67 -2.24
C PHE A 142 20.46 5.41 -1.76
N VAL A 143 19.73 4.41 -1.29
CA VAL A 143 20.29 3.11 -0.88
C VAL A 143 20.77 2.34 -2.10
N ASP A 144 19.97 2.26 -3.15
CA ASP A 144 20.31 1.57 -4.40
C ASP A 144 21.52 2.24 -5.11
N ALA A 145 21.60 3.57 -5.05
CA ALA A 145 22.77 4.31 -5.56
C ALA A 145 24.00 4.18 -4.64
N GLY A 146 23.90 3.56 -3.45
CA GLY A 146 25.01 3.40 -2.51
C GLY A 146 25.54 4.70 -1.89
N VAL A 147 24.70 5.75 -1.83
CA VAL A 147 25.13 7.10 -1.41
C VAL A 147 24.70 7.48 0.01
N VAL A 148 24.00 6.63 0.73
CA VAL A 148 23.58 6.89 2.13
C VAL A 148 24.80 6.87 3.05
N ALA A 149 25.01 7.95 3.82
CA ALA A 149 26.19 8.13 4.67
C ALA A 149 25.88 8.18 6.18
N GLY A 150 24.64 7.85 6.58
CA GLY A 150 24.26 7.89 8.00
C GLY A 150 22.83 7.40 8.24
N ASP A 151 22.32 7.66 9.46
CA ASP A 151 20.98 7.28 9.86
C ASP A 151 19.92 8.11 9.12
N ILE A 152 18.91 7.46 8.59
CA ILE A 152 17.76 8.09 7.96
C ILE A 152 16.74 8.48 9.03
N GLN A 153 16.40 9.78 9.11
CA GLN A 153 15.40 10.28 10.05
C GLN A 153 14.09 10.51 9.29
N VAL A 154 12.98 9.96 9.78
CA VAL A 154 11.67 10.10 9.11
C VAL A 154 10.60 10.55 10.09
N VAL A 155 9.84 11.55 9.67
CA VAL A 155 8.58 11.95 10.31
C VAL A 155 7.48 11.81 9.27
N ALA A 156 6.39 11.12 9.61
CA ALA A 156 5.28 11.03 8.68
C ALA A 156 3.92 11.10 9.36
N ALA A 157 3.03 11.91 8.81
CA ALA A 157 1.65 12.05 9.25
C ALA A 157 0.72 11.11 8.49
N THR A 158 -0.29 10.53 9.18
CA THR A 158 -1.29 9.65 8.55
C THR A 158 -2.72 10.02 8.93
N GLY A 159 -3.62 9.75 7.99
CA GLY A 159 -5.06 9.86 8.18
C GLY A 159 -5.67 8.73 9.04
N SER A 160 -6.89 8.96 9.54
CA SER A 160 -7.61 8.04 10.44
C SER A 160 -7.95 6.68 9.81
N THR A 161 -8.13 6.61 8.51
CA THR A 161 -8.42 5.36 7.80
C THR A 161 -7.30 4.32 7.89
N GLY A 162 -6.06 4.75 8.22
CA GLY A 162 -4.95 3.84 8.50
C GLY A 162 -5.16 2.93 9.71
N SER A 163 -6.12 3.25 10.58
CA SER A 163 -6.48 2.43 11.75
C SER A 163 -7.53 1.34 11.44
N GLY A 164 -8.01 1.27 10.20
CA GLY A 164 -9.06 0.34 9.79
C GLY A 164 -10.48 0.82 10.10
N ALA A 165 -11.48 0.01 9.73
CA ALA A 165 -12.90 0.36 9.84
C ALA A 165 -13.50 0.13 11.24
N SER A 166 -12.80 -0.58 12.13
CA SER A 166 -13.27 -0.83 13.49
C SER A 166 -13.10 0.42 14.35
N ALA A 167 -14.17 0.87 14.98
CA ALA A 167 -14.14 1.99 15.90
C ALA A 167 -13.25 1.69 17.13
N SER A 168 -12.48 2.67 17.55
CA SER A 168 -11.64 2.60 18.73
C SER A 168 -11.60 3.96 19.44
N ALA A 169 -11.20 3.99 20.71
CA ALA A 169 -11.03 5.23 21.44
C ALA A 169 -10.08 6.21 20.70
N ALA A 170 -9.00 5.69 20.11
CA ALA A 170 -8.03 6.51 19.36
C ALA A 170 -8.56 7.10 18.06
N THR A 171 -9.64 6.55 17.51
CA THR A 171 -10.30 7.03 16.28
C THR A 171 -11.62 7.72 16.53
N HIS A 172 -12.04 7.85 17.80
CA HIS A 172 -13.26 8.55 18.18
C HIS A 172 -13.15 10.03 17.78
N HIS A 173 -14.22 10.59 17.24
CA HIS A 173 -14.19 11.92 16.61
C HIS A 173 -13.64 13.03 17.55
N PRO A 174 -14.08 13.18 18.80
CA PRO A 174 -13.55 14.21 19.69
C PRO A 174 -12.05 14.07 19.99
N GLU A 175 -11.55 12.82 20.02
CA GLU A 175 -10.13 12.54 20.29
C GLU A 175 -9.24 12.76 19.06
N ARG A 176 -9.82 12.69 17.87
CA ARG A 176 -9.07 12.75 16.62
C ARG A 176 -9.20 14.07 15.89
N PHE A 177 -10.36 14.70 15.92
CA PHE A 177 -10.63 15.95 15.24
C PHE A 177 -9.77 17.08 15.82
N VAL A 178 -9.14 17.89 14.97
CA VAL A 178 -8.19 18.96 15.33
C VAL A 178 -7.06 18.54 16.28
N ASN A 179 -6.72 17.26 16.33
CA ASN A 179 -5.66 16.73 17.17
C ASN A 179 -4.52 16.12 16.33
N LEU A 180 -3.29 16.48 16.66
CA LEU A 180 -2.06 15.94 16.07
C LEU A 180 -1.21 15.33 17.17
N LYS A 181 -0.90 14.02 17.07
CA LYS A 181 -0.07 13.34 18.08
C LYS A 181 0.85 12.29 17.47
N ALA A 182 2.06 12.18 18.01
CA ALA A 182 2.95 11.07 17.71
C ALA A 182 2.46 9.77 18.42
N TYR A 183 2.76 8.63 17.81
CA TYR A 183 2.48 7.31 18.39
C TYR A 183 3.53 6.31 17.95
N LYS A 184 3.75 5.23 18.72
CA LYS A 184 4.75 4.19 18.41
C LYS A 184 6.11 4.76 17.96
N VAL A 185 6.58 5.80 18.62
CA VAL A 185 7.85 6.47 18.33
C VAL A 185 8.97 5.43 18.37
N LEU A 186 9.76 5.32 17.29
CA LEU A 186 10.85 4.36 17.06
C LEU A 186 10.46 2.87 17.15
N THR A 187 9.18 2.55 17.38
CA THR A 187 8.71 1.17 17.59
C THR A 187 7.60 0.75 16.61
N HIS A 188 7.46 1.51 15.52
CA HIS A 188 6.40 1.23 14.54
C HIS A 188 6.67 -0.05 13.75
N GLN A 189 5.63 -0.88 13.59
CA GLN A 189 5.72 -2.20 12.94
C GLN A 189 6.13 -2.17 11.45
N HIS A 190 6.13 -1.02 10.79
CA HIS A 190 6.61 -0.90 9.41
C HIS A 190 8.12 -0.67 9.32
N VAL A 191 8.83 -0.34 10.41
CA VAL A 191 10.28 -0.14 10.37
C VAL A 191 11.03 -1.43 9.99
N PRO A 192 10.77 -2.59 10.61
CA PRO A 192 11.40 -3.85 10.19
C PRO A 192 11.16 -4.19 8.71
N GLU A 193 9.97 -3.92 8.20
CA GLU A 193 9.62 -4.11 6.78
C GLU A 193 10.49 -3.25 5.86
N VAL A 194 10.63 -1.96 6.18
CA VAL A 194 11.49 -1.03 5.44
C VAL A 194 12.95 -1.48 5.47
N LEU A 195 13.45 -1.85 6.65
CA LEU A 195 14.84 -2.30 6.81
C LEU A 195 15.14 -3.56 5.99
N THR A 196 14.25 -4.55 6.00
CA THR A 196 14.40 -5.77 5.19
C THR A 196 14.43 -5.45 3.70
N PHE A 197 13.56 -4.56 3.24
CA PHE A 197 13.53 -4.13 1.85
C PHE A 197 14.82 -3.39 1.46
N LEU A 198 15.28 -2.41 2.25
CA LEU A 198 16.49 -1.65 1.97
C LEU A 198 17.74 -2.54 2.01
N ALA A 199 17.78 -3.53 2.89
CA ALA A 199 18.86 -4.53 2.91
C ALA A 199 18.98 -5.30 1.60
N GLY A 200 17.86 -5.60 0.96
CA GLY A 200 17.81 -6.21 -0.37
C GLY A 200 18.41 -5.34 -1.48
N LEU A 201 18.53 -4.03 -1.27
CA LEU A 201 19.17 -3.07 -2.20
C LEU A 201 20.67 -2.86 -1.91
N GLY A 202 21.24 -3.54 -0.90
CA GLY A 202 22.68 -3.57 -0.64
C GLY A 202 23.17 -2.76 0.55
N ALA A 203 22.30 -2.06 1.29
CA ALA A 203 22.69 -1.38 2.52
C ALA A 203 21.63 -1.51 3.62
N GLN A 204 22.07 -1.43 4.88
CA GLN A 204 21.21 -1.48 6.07
C GLN A 204 21.34 -0.19 6.89
N PRO A 205 20.83 0.94 6.41
CA PRO A 205 20.85 2.17 7.21
C PRO A 205 19.93 2.00 8.43
N THR A 206 20.23 2.68 9.52
CA THR A 206 19.26 2.88 10.60
C THR A 206 18.12 3.77 10.09
N VAL A 207 16.87 3.41 10.39
CA VAL A 207 15.69 4.24 10.09
C VAL A 207 15.01 4.62 11.38
N ASN A 208 15.13 5.87 11.77
CA ASN A 208 14.49 6.47 12.94
C ASN A 208 13.15 7.08 12.54
N PHE A 209 12.06 6.43 12.90
CA PHE A 209 10.72 6.80 12.45
C PHE A 209 9.81 7.31 13.54
N VAL A 210 9.20 8.49 13.32
CA VAL A 210 8.19 9.09 14.19
C VAL A 210 6.88 9.25 13.40
N PRO A 211 5.91 8.33 13.56
CA PRO A 211 4.60 8.49 12.96
C PRO A 211 3.70 9.43 13.73
N TRP A 212 2.94 10.24 13.01
CA TRP A 212 1.96 11.17 13.55
C TRP A 212 0.56 10.84 13.07
N SER A 213 -0.38 10.85 14.00
CA SER A 213 -1.81 10.80 13.72
C SER A 213 -2.29 12.23 13.44
N ALA A 214 -2.71 12.51 12.20
CA ALA A 214 -3.17 13.83 11.79
C ALA A 214 -4.71 13.91 11.67
N PRO A 215 -5.33 15.10 11.78
CA PRO A 215 -6.77 15.30 11.70
C PRO A 215 -7.27 15.31 10.24
N VAL A 216 -6.86 14.30 9.47
CA VAL A 216 -7.32 14.02 8.09
C VAL A 216 -7.87 12.60 8.03
N ASP A 217 -8.73 12.33 7.09
CA ASP A 217 -9.31 11.00 6.89
C ASP A 217 -8.37 10.05 6.14
N ARG A 218 -7.76 10.52 5.02
CA ARG A 218 -6.91 9.73 4.12
C ARG A 218 -5.62 10.48 3.81
N GLY A 219 -4.56 9.70 3.62
CA GLY A 219 -3.26 10.14 3.14
C GLY A 219 -2.14 9.87 4.13
N ILE A 220 -0.94 9.80 3.58
CA ILE A 220 0.34 9.83 4.31
C ILE A 220 1.19 10.92 3.68
N PHE A 221 1.75 11.79 4.52
CA PHE A 221 2.77 12.76 4.15
C PHE A 221 4.02 12.46 4.96
N ALA A 222 5.09 12.06 4.26
CA ALA A 222 6.37 11.70 4.86
C ALA A 222 7.43 12.75 4.54
N THR A 223 8.27 13.04 5.52
CA THR A 223 9.49 13.84 5.40
C THR A 223 10.66 12.98 5.85
N SER A 224 11.57 12.68 4.94
CA SER A 224 12.75 11.86 5.21
C SER A 224 14.02 12.71 5.07
N PHE A 225 14.84 12.75 6.11
CA PHE A 225 16.18 13.37 6.08
C PHE A 225 17.19 12.25 5.85
N ILE A 226 17.95 12.34 4.78
CA ILE A 226 18.86 11.30 4.30
C ILE A 226 20.26 11.90 4.19
N PRO A 227 21.18 11.60 5.14
CA PRO A 227 22.60 11.96 4.99
C PRO A 227 23.20 11.22 3.81
N MET A 228 23.92 11.94 2.97
CA MET A 228 24.50 11.42 1.73
C MET A 228 26.02 11.54 1.72
N ALA A 229 26.67 10.72 0.92
CA ALA A 229 28.07 10.88 0.58
C ALA A 229 28.33 12.27 -0.05
N ARG A 230 29.47 12.86 0.30
CA ARG A 230 29.83 14.21 -0.14
C ARG A 230 29.82 14.34 -1.67
N GLY A 231 29.21 15.39 -2.15
CA GLY A 231 29.12 15.70 -3.58
C GLY A 231 28.01 14.95 -4.32
N THR A 232 27.13 14.25 -3.61
CA THR A 232 25.94 13.62 -4.20
C THR A 232 24.92 14.68 -4.60
N ASP A 233 24.37 14.57 -5.81
CA ASP A 233 23.21 15.34 -6.27
C ASP A 233 21.92 14.52 -6.03
N ALA A 234 21.16 14.87 -5.01
CA ALA A 234 19.95 14.18 -4.59
C ALA A 234 18.87 14.14 -5.68
N ALA A 235 18.71 15.21 -6.44
CA ALA A 235 17.71 15.30 -7.50
C ALA A 235 18.01 14.29 -8.61
N SER A 236 19.26 14.24 -9.06
CA SER A 236 19.71 13.28 -10.08
C SER A 236 19.53 11.82 -9.63
N VAL A 237 19.80 11.50 -8.35
CA VAL A 237 19.61 10.15 -7.79
C VAL A 237 18.15 9.75 -7.89
N VAL A 238 17.22 10.61 -7.44
CA VAL A 238 15.79 10.30 -7.43
C VAL A 238 15.22 10.28 -8.85
N GLU A 239 15.67 11.18 -9.73
CA GLU A 239 15.25 11.19 -11.12
C GLU A 239 15.69 9.92 -11.86
N ALA A 240 16.90 9.47 -11.67
CA ALA A 240 17.40 8.22 -12.28
C ALA A 240 16.55 7.00 -11.86
N ALA A 241 16.16 6.91 -10.58
CA ALA A 241 15.36 5.81 -10.06
C ALA A 241 13.91 5.82 -10.57
N TYR A 242 13.31 7.01 -10.76
CA TYR A 242 11.85 7.13 -10.95
C TYR A 242 11.41 7.67 -12.32
N ARG A 243 12.32 8.08 -13.20
CA ARG A 243 12.00 8.65 -14.53
C ARG A 243 10.95 7.86 -15.31
N ASN A 244 10.98 6.53 -15.23
CA ASN A 244 10.10 5.64 -15.98
C ASN A 244 9.10 4.88 -15.07
N ARG A 245 8.86 5.35 -13.85
CA ARG A 245 7.92 4.71 -12.92
C ARG A 245 6.56 5.42 -12.97
N ARG A 246 5.58 4.78 -13.61
CA ARG A 246 4.28 5.36 -13.96
C ARG A 246 3.56 6.03 -12.79
N PHE A 247 3.64 5.48 -11.61
CA PHE A 247 2.91 5.97 -10.44
C PHE A 247 3.75 6.84 -9.49
N ILE A 248 4.98 7.20 -9.90
CA ILE A 248 5.80 8.17 -9.17
C ILE A 248 5.81 9.47 -9.95
N ARG A 249 5.41 10.57 -9.29
CA ARG A 249 5.45 11.90 -9.87
C ARG A 249 6.47 12.77 -9.13
N LEU A 250 7.53 13.15 -9.82
CA LEU A 250 8.51 14.11 -9.30
C LEU A 250 7.91 15.51 -9.43
N ARG A 251 7.98 16.29 -8.34
CA ARG A 251 7.36 17.61 -8.24
C ARG A 251 8.42 18.68 -8.04
N ASP A 252 8.32 19.79 -8.78
CA ASP A 252 9.16 20.97 -8.56
C ASP A 252 8.81 21.69 -7.24
N GLY A 253 7.54 21.63 -6.82
CA GLY A 253 7.06 22.15 -5.54
C GLY A 253 6.72 21.04 -4.55
N THR A 254 6.38 21.42 -3.32
CA THR A 254 6.03 20.47 -2.26
C THR A 254 4.76 19.66 -2.60
N PRO A 255 4.75 18.34 -2.38
CA PRO A 255 3.57 17.51 -2.59
C PRO A 255 2.44 17.87 -1.63
N GLN A 256 1.20 17.51 -1.99
CA GLN A 256 0.02 17.74 -1.16
C GLN A 256 -0.88 16.51 -1.14
N LEU A 257 -1.43 16.17 0.02
CA LEU A 257 -2.32 15.01 0.17
C LEU A 257 -3.54 15.06 -0.76
N ARG A 258 -4.11 16.24 -1.00
CA ARG A 258 -5.27 16.43 -1.88
C ARG A 258 -5.02 15.94 -3.31
N HIS A 259 -3.75 16.03 -3.80
CA HIS A 259 -3.40 15.70 -5.16
C HIS A 259 -3.19 14.20 -5.40
N VAL A 260 -3.09 13.41 -4.34
CA VAL A 260 -2.88 11.95 -4.40
C VAL A 260 -4.07 11.16 -3.86
N ARG A 261 -5.02 11.82 -3.19
CA ARG A 261 -6.19 11.17 -2.59
C ARG A 261 -7.00 10.39 -3.61
N GLY A 262 -7.28 9.12 -3.33
CA GLY A 262 -8.03 8.20 -4.19
C GLY A 262 -7.26 7.67 -5.38
N THR A 263 -5.95 7.96 -5.49
CA THR A 263 -5.10 7.56 -6.62
C THR A 263 -4.03 6.54 -6.22
N ALA A 264 -3.34 6.01 -7.23
CA ALA A 264 -2.14 5.19 -7.07
C ALA A 264 -0.83 6.01 -7.07
N PHE A 265 -0.89 7.32 -7.20
CA PHE A 265 0.31 8.13 -7.27
C PHE A 265 1.02 8.30 -5.93
N CYS A 266 2.36 8.32 -6.00
CA CYS A 266 3.22 8.92 -5.00
C CYS A 266 3.80 10.21 -5.60
N ASP A 267 3.52 11.36 -4.99
CA ASP A 267 4.15 12.63 -5.32
C ASP A 267 5.40 12.79 -4.47
N ILE A 268 6.54 13.01 -5.10
CA ILE A 268 7.84 13.17 -4.45
C ILE A 268 8.45 14.51 -4.84
N SER A 269 8.97 15.25 -3.87
CA SER A 269 9.93 16.34 -4.10
C SER A 269 11.19 16.13 -3.30
N VAL A 270 12.31 16.60 -3.83
CA VAL A 270 13.64 16.48 -3.24
C VAL A 270 14.21 17.86 -3.04
N HIS A 271 14.71 18.11 -1.85
CA HIS A 271 15.46 19.31 -1.48
C HIS A 271 16.80 18.86 -0.92
N GLN A 272 17.83 19.67 -1.11
CA GLN A 272 19.18 19.36 -0.63
C GLN A 272 19.79 20.57 0.08
N ASP A 273 20.41 20.31 1.23
CA ASP A 273 21.28 21.27 1.92
C ASP A 273 22.58 20.54 2.31
N GLY A 274 23.70 21.01 1.74
CA GLY A 274 24.98 20.32 1.87
C GLY A 274 24.91 18.85 1.48
N ASP A 275 25.28 17.98 2.39
CA ASP A 275 25.30 16.53 2.19
C ASP A 275 24.01 15.84 2.77
N THR A 276 22.92 16.58 2.92
CA THR A 276 21.64 16.05 3.39
C THR A 276 20.55 16.27 2.34
N ALA A 277 19.90 15.17 1.89
CA ALA A 277 18.66 15.24 1.14
C ALA A 277 17.45 15.28 2.08
N VAL A 278 16.48 16.12 1.75
CA VAL A 278 15.15 16.13 2.37
C VAL A 278 14.15 15.69 1.31
N VAL A 279 13.62 14.47 1.47
CA VAL A 279 12.63 13.90 0.56
C VAL A 279 11.25 14.02 1.15
N LEU A 280 10.35 14.70 0.45
CA LEU A 280 8.94 14.80 0.80
C LEU A 280 8.15 13.84 -0.08
N ALA A 281 7.34 12.97 0.52
CA ALA A 281 6.50 12.02 -0.20
C ALA A 281 5.05 12.09 0.29
N ALA A 282 4.12 12.20 -0.66
CA ALA A 282 2.67 12.15 -0.37
C ALA A 282 2.03 10.99 -1.11
N ILE A 283 1.24 10.19 -0.39
CA ILE A 283 0.45 9.08 -0.95
C ILE A 283 -0.95 9.03 -0.33
N ASP A 284 -1.88 8.39 -1.01
CA ASP A 284 -3.12 7.92 -0.39
C ASP A 284 -2.84 6.60 0.34
N ASN A 285 -3.10 6.53 1.65
CA ASN A 285 -2.79 5.36 2.46
C ASN A 285 -3.63 4.10 2.11
N LEU A 286 -4.81 4.26 1.53
CA LEU A 286 -5.66 3.17 1.04
C LEU A 286 -5.48 2.93 -0.47
N GLY A 287 -5.05 3.95 -1.22
CA GLY A 287 -4.69 3.89 -2.63
C GLY A 287 -3.27 3.34 -2.80
N ARG A 288 -2.31 4.23 -3.06
CA ARG A 288 -0.89 3.86 -3.22
C ARG A 288 -0.32 3.10 -2.03
N GLY A 289 -0.75 3.42 -0.81
CA GLY A 289 -0.29 2.76 0.42
C GLY A 289 -0.90 1.37 0.66
N ALA A 290 -1.86 0.91 -0.16
CA ALA A 290 -2.53 -0.37 0.02
C ALA A 290 -3.12 -0.92 -1.28
N ALA A 291 -4.42 -0.68 -1.55
CA ALA A 291 -5.17 -1.40 -2.58
C ALA A 291 -4.70 -1.11 -4.02
N ALA A 292 -4.35 0.13 -4.36
CA ALA A 292 -3.90 0.45 -5.72
C ALA A 292 -2.52 -0.16 -6.02
N GLN A 293 -1.61 -0.15 -5.04
CA GLN A 293 -0.31 -0.82 -5.17
C GLN A 293 -0.46 -2.35 -5.24
N ALA A 294 -1.36 -2.92 -4.41
CA ALA A 294 -1.67 -4.34 -4.45
C ALA A 294 -2.26 -4.75 -5.81
N MET A 295 -3.13 -3.92 -6.40
CA MET A 295 -3.68 -4.15 -7.74
C MET A 295 -2.59 -4.04 -8.82
N GLN A 296 -1.68 -3.05 -8.73
CA GLN A 296 -0.55 -2.94 -9.65
C GLN A 296 0.34 -4.20 -9.60
N ALA A 297 0.65 -4.69 -8.40
CA ALA A 297 1.43 -5.92 -8.22
C ALA A 297 0.69 -7.15 -8.77
N LEU A 298 -0.63 -7.23 -8.56
CA LEU A 298 -1.47 -8.30 -9.10
C LEU A 298 -1.52 -8.25 -10.64
N ASN A 299 -1.67 -7.07 -11.23
CA ASN A 299 -1.66 -6.90 -12.68
C ASN A 299 -0.36 -7.41 -13.30
N LEU A 300 0.79 -7.04 -12.72
CA LEU A 300 2.09 -7.55 -13.17
C LEU A 300 2.18 -9.07 -13.04
N ALA A 301 1.70 -9.64 -11.93
CA ALA A 301 1.73 -11.07 -11.68
C ALA A 301 0.89 -11.87 -12.70
N LEU A 302 -0.19 -11.28 -13.17
CA LEU A 302 -1.10 -11.87 -14.17
C LEU A 302 -0.71 -11.55 -15.62
N GLY A 303 0.38 -10.80 -15.85
CA GLY A 303 0.83 -10.39 -17.19
C GLY A 303 -0.10 -9.34 -17.83
N LEU A 304 -0.84 -8.60 -17.01
CA LEU A 304 -1.72 -7.52 -17.46
C LEU A 304 -0.96 -6.18 -17.47
N ARG A 305 -1.57 -5.15 -18.09
CA ARG A 305 -1.04 -3.79 -17.97
C ARG A 305 -1.04 -3.37 -16.50
N GLU A 306 0.10 -2.88 -16.00
CA GLU A 306 0.26 -2.51 -14.58
C GLU A 306 -0.77 -1.49 -14.08
N ASP A 307 -1.29 -0.64 -14.97
CA ASP A 307 -2.24 0.44 -14.70
C ASP A 307 -3.72 0.06 -14.94
N ALA A 308 -4.01 -1.19 -15.32
CA ALA A 308 -5.38 -1.61 -15.59
C ALA A 308 -6.27 -1.41 -14.34
N ALA A 309 -7.40 -0.76 -14.53
CA ALA A 309 -8.37 -0.36 -13.51
C ALA A 309 -7.86 0.62 -12.43
N ILE A 310 -6.60 1.00 -12.44
CA ILE A 310 -6.03 1.86 -11.40
C ILE A 310 -6.33 3.32 -11.71
N GLY A 311 -7.09 3.99 -10.82
CA GLY A 311 -7.48 5.39 -10.97
C GLY A 311 -6.29 6.34 -10.91
N VAL A 312 -6.21 7.24 -11.91
CA VAL A 312 -5.16 8.25 -12.04
C VAL A 312 -5.67 9.67 -11.73
N PHE A 313 -6.95 9.82 -11.47
CA PHE A 313 -7.54 11.13 -11.17
C PHE A 313 -7.87 11.24 -9.70
N ALA A 314 -7.27 12.22 -9.02
CA ALA A 314 -7.70 12.63 -7.69
C ALA A 314 -9.04 13.37 -7.80
N ALA A 315 -9.89 13.20 -6.78
CA ALA A 315 -11.06 14.07 -6.68
C ALA A 315 -10.58 15.52 -6.48
N THR A 316 -10.97 16.39 -7.38
CA THR A 316 -10.77 17.83 -7.20
C THR A 316 -11.86 18.38 -6.28
N PRO A 317 -11.55 19.40 -5.43
CA PRO A 317 -12.55 20.03 -4.58
C PRO A 317 -13.62 20.72 -5.43
#